data_ace63c40f8fd8dfabcf2ed82e8196db2
#
_entry.id   ace63c40f8fd8dfabcf2ed82e8196db2
#
_cell.length_a   1.000
_cell.length_b   1.000
_cell.length_c   1.000
_cell.angle_alpha   90.00
_cell.angle_beta   90.00
_cell.angle_gamma   90.00
#
_symmetry.space_group_name_H-M   'P 1'
#
loop_
_entity.id
_entity.type
_entity.pdbx_description
1 polymer ?
#
loop_
_entity_poly.entity_id
_entity_poly.type
_entity_poly.pdbx_seq_one_letter_code
_entity_poly.pdbx_strand_id
1 'polypeptide(L)'
;MKYNRIILSAVIALVMMLAPLPCFGKTDVLQYTADSSNAESWQSCDSSQSVTFEQNKKIYLRFSAAESTESGTSSQEDSGTAPVLRQRSADTSKENLLQPDSEGLYLLNTDEIGSWEILYEDSVRMRFTVKEANAIQPPSEKPSKPKSKAGVLRKGKYYFYRDSKGKIRKKAGFVTWNGNKYYVRKGGRIQTGKTFKVGKYTYRANKKGQIKVGVYKWGKSYYYSSSKGRLRKSKGFVTWKKNRYYIRKGGKIQKSKSFRTGKYTYRAGSDGRIKVGVYKWGKYYYYSTSTGKLRKKAGRITWKGKSYYSRKSGTLYTNRFYFSGSNIYYAGPKAAALTGTFKVGKYTYTANASGSIISSNRKYMKGIDVSYYQGKDIDWAKVKSGGISFAFLRCGYSGTKDGKCHPDSTFNGDKKHKGNIQRATAAGVDVGAYYFSQARTVKEAKAEAAFAIKQVKESGCKLNLPLVIDTENYPGGRASSSKLNRSKRTAAVKAFCDYVKAKGYTPMIYASTSWLNNNLDMKKLSGYRVWVAQYNDTVTYKGSYRCWQYTSSGKVPGISGRVDLNYWTL
;
A
#
# COMPACT_ATOMS: atom_id res chain seq x y z
N MET A 1 -42.47 13.45 15.05
CA MET A 1 -41.31 14.26 14.60
C MET A 1 -40.28 14.64 15.70
N LYS A 2 -40.43 14.24 16.97
CA LYS A 2 -39.44 14.51 18.04
C LYS A 2 -38.39 13.40 18.27
N TYR A 3 -38.65 12.19 17.78
CA TYR A 3 -37.71 11.05 17.99
C TYR A 3 -36.49 11.02 17.05
N ASN A 4 -36.59 11.60 15.86
CA ASN A 4 -35.47 11.57 14.90
C ASN A 4 -34.34 12.59 15.20
N ARG A 5 -34.61 13.61 16.03
CA ARG A 5 -33.55 14.57 16.42
C ARG A 5 -32.62 14.04 17.53
N ILE A 6 -33.13 13.17 18.40
CA ILE A 6 -32.34 12.60 19.51
C ILE A 6 -31.36 11.53 19.02
N ILE A 7 -31.76 10.75 17.99
CA ILE A 7 -30.89 9.71 17.42
C ILE A 7 -29.75 10.34 16.62
N LEU A 8 -29.98 11.44 15.90
CA LEU A 8 -28.92 12.12 15.13
C LEU A 8 -27.88 12.80 16.04
N SER A 9 -28.32 13.39 17.16
CA SER A 9 -27.45 13.99 18.17
C SER A 9 -26.62 12.94 18.92
N ALA A 10 -27.18 11.74 19.17
CA ALA A 10 -26.46 10.63 19.84
C ALA A 10 -25.41 9.98 18.92
N VAL A 11 -25.65 9.90 17.62
CA VAL A 11 -24.68 9.36 16.66
C VAL A 11 -23.51 10.33 16.45
N ILE A 12 -23.77 11.64 16.43
CA ILE A 12 -22.72 12.66 16.33
C ILE A 12 -21.87 12.70 17.62
N ALA A 13 -22.50 12.58 18.79
CA ALA A 13 -21.77 12.51 20.07
C ALA A 13 -20.92 11.23 20.22
N LEU A 14 -21.37 10.10 19.67
CA LEU A 14 -20.62 8.83 19.75
C LEU A 14 -19.40 8.79 18.80
N VAL A 15 -19.45 9.50 17.67
CA VAL A 15 -18.30 9.64 16.76
C VAL A 15 -17.27 10.62 17.32
N MET A 16 -17.68 11.62 18.12
CA MET A 16 -16.76 12.55 18.79
C MET A 16 -16.06 11.98 20.03
N MET A 17 -16.52 10.87 20.61
CA MET A 17 -15.89 10.26 21.80
C MET A 17 -14.77 9.24 21.47
N LEU A 18 -14.47 8.95 20.20
CA LEU A 18 -13.49 7.92 19.81
C LEU A 18 -12.29 8.42 18.97
N ALA A 19 -12.11 9.73 18.81
CA ALA A 19 -10.90 10.30 18.24
C ALA A 19 -10.33 11.38 19.17
N PRO A 20 -9.03 11.38 19.48
CA PRO A 20 -8.41 12.51 20.13
C PRO A 20 -8.52 13.73 19.21
N LEU A 21 -9.10 14.81 19.70
CA LEU A 21 -9.18 16.10 19.01
C LEU A 21 -7.78 16.70 18.90
N PRO A 22 -7.34 17.12 17.71
CA PRO A 22 -6.11 17.91 17.61
C PRO A 22 -6.37 19.30 18.18
N CYS A 23 -5.51 19.73 19.11
CA CYS A 23 -5.47 21.11 19.60
C CYS A 23 -4.89 22.02 18.51
N PHE A 24 -5.73 22.58 17.65
CA PHE A 24 -5.35 23.82 16.98
C PHE A 24 -5.46 24.94 18.02
N GLY A 25 -4.36 25.63 18.26
CA GLY A 25 -4.32 26.72 19.22
C GLY A 25 -5.32 27.83 18.82
N LYS A 26 -5.85 28.56 19.80
CA LYS A 26 -6.75 29.72 19.57
C LYS A 26 -6.16 30.82 18.67
N THR A 27 -4.90 30.67 18.26
CA THR A 27 -4.10 31.63 17.51
C THR A 27 -3.96 31.29 16.01
N ASP A 28 -4.49 30.14 15.52
CA ASP A 28 -4.34 29.80 14.12
C ASP A 28 -5.20 30.70 13.23
N VAL A 29 -4.56 31.24 12.18
CA VAL A 29 -5.20 32.15 11.22
C VAL A 29 -5.70 31.34 10.03
N LEU A 30 -7.00 31.49 9.68
CA LEU A 30 -7.54 30.93 8.44
C LEU A 30 -7.11 31.79 7.25
N GLN A 31 -6.60 31.18 6.20
CA GLN A 31 -6.16 31.86 4.97
C GLN A 31 -6.93 31.32 3.76
N TYR A 32 -7.09 32.12 2.72
CA TYR A 32 -7.74 31.74 1.47
C TYR A 32 -6.93 32.13 0.23
N THR A 33 -7.10 31.42 -0.86
CA THR A 33 -6.51 31.73 -2.18
C THR A 33 -7.31 31.09 -3.33
N ALA A 34 -7.22 31.69 -4.51
CA ALA A 34 -7.67 31.09 -5.77
C ALA A 34 -6.60 30.24 -6.46
N ASP A 35 -5.34 30.30 -6.01
CA ASP A 35 -4.21 29.51 -6.51
C ASP A 35 -3.43 28.88 -5.36
N SER A 36 -3.76 27.65 -5.03
CA SER A 36 -3.12 26.90 -3.94
C SER A 36 -1.67 26.49 -4.22
N SER A 37 -1.18 26.65 -5.46
CA SER A 37 0.19 26.32 -5.84
C SER A 37 1.19 27.47 -5.63
N ASN A 38 0.71 28.68 -5.36
CA ASN A 38 1.55 29.87 -5.16
C ASN A 38 1.56 30.28 -3.68
N ALA A 39 2.70 30.14 -3.00
CA ALA A 39 2.85 30.47 -1.58
C ALA A 39 2.56 31.95 -1.25
N GLU A 40 2.78 32.86 -2.19
CA GLU A 40 2.56 34.30 -2.02
C GLU A 40 1.10 34.73 -2.24
N SER A 41 0.24 33.84 -2.76
CA SER A 41 -1.16 34.15 -3.09
C SER A 41 -2.14 34.03 -1.92
N TRP A 42 -1.69 33.53 -0.76
CA TRP A 42 -2.54 33.31 0.39
C TRP A 42 -2.84 34.60 1.18
N GLN A 43 -4.12 34.84 1.43
CA GLN A 43 -4.61 36.00 2.16
C GLN A 43 -5.27 35.56 3.47
N SER A 44 -5.01 36.26 4.56
CA SER A 44 -5.61 35.98 5.85
C SER A 44 -7.09 36.33 5.87
N CYS A 45 -7.89 35.47 6.51
CA CYS A 45 -9.31 35.72 6.72
C CYS A 45 -9.52 36.64 7.93
N ASP A 46 -10.32 37.68 7.73
CA ASP A 46 -10.80 38.55 8.80
C ASP A 46 -12.32 38.38 8.92
N SER A 47 -12.79 37.97 10.10
CA SER A 47 -14.21 37.75 10.37
C SER A 47 -15.03 39.06 10.41
N SER A 48 -14.39 40.21 10.54
CA SER A 48 -15.04 41.54 10.53
C SER A 48 -15.29 42.07 9.11
N GLN A 49 -14.59 41.54 8.09
CA GLN A 49 -14.70 41.94 6.69
C GLN A 49 -15.30 40.83 5.84
N SER A 50 -16.02 41.21 4.78
CA SER A 50 -16.56 40.26 3.80
C SER A 50 -15.78 40.33 2.51
N VAL A 51 -15.31 39.17 2.03
CA VAL A 51 -14.63 39.03 0.75
C VAL A 51 -15.63 38.65 -0.33
N THR A 52 -15.49 39.15 -1.54
CA THR A 52 -16.37 38.82 -2.68
C THR A 52 -15.69 37.88 -3.65
N PHE A 53 -16.36 36.77 -3.99
CA PHE A 53 -15.95 35.83 -5.02
C PHE A 53 -16.96 35.79 -6.17
N GLU A 54 -16.49 35.41 -7.36
CA GLU A 54 -17.38 35.11 -8.50
C GLU A 54 -17.87 33.65 -8.37
N GLN A 55 -19.10 33.42 -8.83
CA GLN A 55 -19.70 32.09 -8.88
C GLN A 55 -18.86 31.11 -9.69
N ASN A 56 -18.85 29.84 -9.26
CA ASN A 56 -18.08 28.74 -9.89
C ASN A 56 -16.53 28.95 -9.88
N LYS A 57 -16.00 29.79 -9.01
CA LYS A 57 -14.54 29.87 -8.77
C LYS A 57 -14.10 28.85 -7.74
N LYS A 58 -12.89 28.33 -7.91
CA LYS A 58 -12.25 27.45 -6.91
C LYS A 58 -11.48 28.31 -5.93
N ILE A 59 -11.94 28.33 -4.70
CA ILE A 59 -11.29 29.02 -3.58
C ILE A 59 -10.86 27.99 -2.56
N TYR A 60 -9.60 28.04 -2.16
CA TYR A 60 -9.02 27.12 -1.19
C TYR A 60 -8.81 27.82 0.14
N LEU A 61 -8.98 27.08 1.23
CA LEU A 61 -8.72 27.54 2.60
C LEU A 61 -7.64 26.67 3.24
N ARG A 62 -6.87 27.25 4.15
CA ARG A 62 -5.95 26.54 5.03
C ARG A 62 -5.82 27.25 6.38
N PHE A 63 -5.35 26.53 7.41
CA PHE A 63 -4.86 27.14 8.63
C PHE A 63 -3.36 27.41 8.53
N SER A 64 -2.90 28.52 9.06
CA SER A 64 -1.49 28.83 9.28
C SER A 64 -1.27 29.20 10.73
N ALA A 65 -0.14 28.82 11.32
CA ALA A 65 0.24 29.28 12.64
C ALA A 65 0.38 30.81 12.65
N ALA A 66 -0.14 31.47 13.67
CA ALA A 66 0.09 32.89 13.87
C ALA A 66 1.59 33.11 14.12
N GLU A 67 2.21 34.07 13.44
CA GLU A 67 3.60 34.45 13.72
C GLU A 67 3.73 34.89 15.18
N SER A 68 4.33 34.07 16.03
CA SER A 68 4.67 34.41 17.39
C SER A 68 5.98 35.20 17.42
N THR A 69 5.92 36.45 17.73
CA THR A 69 7.08 37.25 18.13
C THR A 69 7.46 36.92 19.57
N GLU A 70 7.91 35.71 19.87
CA GLU A 70 8.67 35.39 21.08
C GLU A 70 9.39 34.05 20.93
N SER A 71 10.70 34.09 21.19
CA SER A 71 11.61 32.96 21.25
C SER A 71 11.32 32.07 22.46
N GLY A 72 11.05 30.80 22.24
CA GLY A 72 10.95 29.84 23.36
C GLY A 72 10.53 28.43 22.94
N THR A 73 11.52 27.56 22.79
CA THR A 73 11.55 26.12 23.06
C THR A 73 10.37 25.23 22.60
N SER A 74 10.75 24.35 21.66
CA SER A 74 10.28 22.96 21.43
C SER A 74 8.84 22.62 21.78
N SER A 75 8.09 22.25 20.81
CA SER A 75 6.92 21.42 21.00
C SER A 75 6.81 20.32 19.94
N GLN A 76 6.51 19.15 20.43
CA GLN A 76 6.19 17.90 19.81
C GLN A 76 5.29 18.06 18.57
N GLU A 77 5.64 17.33 17.50
CA GLU A 77 4.76 17.09 16.37
C GLU A 77 3.53 16.29 16.83
N ASP A 78 2.41 16.94 16.92
CA ASP A 78 1.12 16.33 17.24
C ASP A 78 0.42 15.93 15.91
N SER A 79 0.32 14.64 15.67
CA SER A 79 -0.31 14.05 14.47
C SER A 79 -1.85 14.06 14.58
N GLY A 80 -2.45 15.23 14.65
CA GLY A 80 -3.89 15.39 14.72
C GLY A 80 -4.60 15.37 13.35
N THR A 81 -5.86 14.95 13.33
CA THR A 81 -6.73 15.05 12.14
C THR A 81 -7.14 16.50 11.91
N ALA A 82 -7.08 16.98 10.66
CA ALA A 82 -7.47 18.34 10.31
C ALA A 82 -8.92 18.66 10.72
N PRO A 83 -9.22 19.88 11.19
CA PRO A 83 -10.54 20.26 11.68
C PRO A 83 -11.60 20.25 10.57
N VAL A 84 -12.87 20.11 10.96
CA VAL A 84 -14.01 20.19 10.04
C VAL A 84 -14.51 21.62 10.03
N LEU A 85 -14.51 22.28 8.86
CA LEU A 85 -15.10 23.59 8.66
C LEU A 85 -16.55 23.47 8.19
N ARG A 86 -17.39 24.45 8.57
CA ARG A 86 -18.77 24.55 8.10
C ARG A 86 -18.94 25.83 7.29
N GLN A 87 -19.42 25.68 6.06
CA GLN A 87 -19.83 26.79 5.21
C GLN A 87 -21.34 26.97 5.37
N ARG A 88 -21.79 28.05 5.99
CA ARG A 88 -23.18 28.34 6.28
C ARG A 88 -23.66 29.53 5.46
N SER A 89 -24.84 29.44 4.84
CA SER A 89 -25.50 30.59 4.23
C SER A 89 -25.97 31.58 5.30
N ALA A 90 -25.68 32.85 5.11
CA ALA A 90 -26.23 33.93 5.97
C ALA A 90 -27.71 34.21 5.68
N ASP A 91 -28.15 33.86 4.48
CA ASP A 91 -29.52 34.20 3.99
C ASP A 91 -30.51 33.03 4.11
N THR A 92 -30.02 31.81 4.27
CA THR A 92 -30.83 30.59 4.32
C THR A 92 -30.35 29.65 5.43
N SER A 93 -31.10 28.59 5.73
CA SER A 93 -30.70 27.55 6.67
C SER A 93 -29.69 26.53 6.09
N LYS A 94 -29.11 26.80 4.93
CA LYS A 94 -28.22 25.87 4.24
C LYS A 94 -26.83 25.85 4.86
N GLU A 95 -26.35 24.65 5.13
CA GLU A 95 -25.00 24.42 5.68
C GLU A 95 -24.32 23.26 4.95
N ASN A 96 -23.06 23.44 4.58
CA ASN A 96 -22.20 22.41 3.97
C ASN A 96 -21.01 22.13 4.89
N LEU A 97 -20.69 20.86 5.10
CA LEU A 97 -19.46 20.46 5.79
C LEU A 97 -18.31 20.41 4.80
N LEU A 98 -17.24 21.15 5.09
CA LEU A 98 -16.02 21.16 4.29
C LEU A 98 -15.03 20.17 4.90
N GLN A 99 -14.53 19.25 4.08
CA GLN A 99 -13.49 18.29 4.46
C GLN A 99 -12.18 18.66 3.75
N PRO A 100 -11.03 18.61 4.45
CA PRO A 100 -9.76 18.88 3.81
C PRO A 100 -9.36 17.75 2.87
N ASP A 101 -8.60 18.08 1.85
CA ASP A 101 -7.95 17.10 0.99
C ASP A 101 -6.70 16.51 1.66
N SER A 102 -5.92 15.73 0.91
CA SER A 102 -4.68 15.10 1.40
C SER A 102 -3.54 16.07 1.71
N GLU A 103 -3.68 17.36 1.36
CA GLU A 103 -2.73 18.44 1.60
C GLU A 103 -3.22 19.38 2.71
N GLY A 104 -4.36 19.06 3.35
CA GLY A 104 -4.96 19.87 4.41
C GLY A 104 -5.73 21.10 3.89
N LEU A 105 -6.05 21.16 2.60
CA LEU A 105 -6.73 22.27 1.96
C LEU A 105 -8.23 22.00 1.86
N TYR A 106 -9.04 22.99 2.20
CA TYR A 106 -10.50 22.95 2.07
C TYR A 106 -10.93 23.67 0.79
N LEU A 107 -11.85 23.09 0.05
CA LEU A 107 -12.45 23.71 -1.14
C LEU A 107 -13.78 24.36 -0.78
N LEU A 108 -13.87 25.69 -0.95
CA LEU A 108 -15.09 26.46 -0.76
C LEU A 108 -16.11 26.16 -1.86
N ASN A 109 -17.37 25.97 -1.49
CA ASN A 109 -18.44 25.91 -2.48
C ASN A 109 -18.86 27.33 -2.87
N THR A 110 -18.65 27.68 -4.13
CA THR A 110 -19.04 28.96 -4.73
C THR A 110 -20.05 28.78 -5.87
N ASP A 111 -20.76 27.65 -5.93
CA ASP A 111 -21.72 27.36 -6.98
C ASP A 111 -23.03 28.14 -6.80
N GLU A 112 -23.31 28.63 -5.60
CA GLU A 112 -24.52 29.37 -5.28
C GLU A 112 -24.23 30.82 -4.88
N ILE A 113 -25.02 31.73 -5.45
CA ILE A 113 -24.99 33.17 -5.15
C ILE A 113 -25.54 33.41 -3.74
N GLY A 114 -24.98 34.37 -3.01
CA GLY A 114 -25.44 34.76 -1.68
C GLY A 114 -24.32 35.10 -0.73
N SER A 115 -24.69 35.41 0.50
CA SER A 115 -23.73 35.68 1.58
C SER A 115 -23.50 34.43 2.42
N TRP A 116 -22.25 34.17 2.74
CA TRP A 116 -21.82 32.93 3.38
C TRP A 116 -20.84 33.19 4.53
N GLU A 117 -20.84 32.31 5.48
CA GLU A 117 -19.89 32.30 6.61
C GLU A 117 -19.15 30.96 6.69
N ILE A 118 -17.88 31.00 7.05
CA ILE A 118 -17.11 29.81 7.44
C ILE A 118 -17.02 29.78 8.95
N LEU A 119 -17.41 28.67 9.55
CA LEU A 119 -17.41 28.45 10.99
C LEU A 119 -16.42 27.34 11.34
N TYR A 120 -15.70 27.57 12.42
CA TYR A 120 -14.92 26.57 13.13
C TYR A 120 -15.30 26.65 14.63
N GLU A 121 -15.71 25.53 15.23
CA GLU A 121 -16.19 25.46 16.62
C GLU A 121 -17.24 26.53 16.96
N ASP A 122 -18.24 26.67 16.08
CA ASP A 122 -19.32 27.66 16.15
C ASP A 122 -18.90 29.15 16.07
N SER A 123 -17.61 29.42 15.92
CA SER A 123 -17.10 30.77 15.70
C SER A 123 -16.95 31.10 14.23
N VAL A 124 -17.44 32.26 13.80
CA VAL A 124 -17.26 32.73 12.42
C VAL A 124 -15.82 33.11 12.20
N ARG A 125 -15.15 32.49 11.24
CA ARG A 125 -13.74 32.72 10.86
C ARG A 125 -13.59 33.52 9.58
N MET A 126 -14.61 33.51 8.71
CA MET A 126 -14.60 34.25 7.45
C MET A 126 -16.03 34.55 7.00
N ARG A 127 -16.26 35.74 6.44
CA ARG A 127 -17.46 36.11 5.71
C ARG A 127 -17.14 36.35 4.24
N PHE A 128 -17.98 35.88 3.34
CA PHE A 128 -17.81 36.12 1.92
C PHE A 128 -19.13 36.19 1.18
N THR A 129 -19.14 36.85 0.04
CA THR A 129 -20.29 36.95 -0.86
C THR A 129 -19.95 36.33 -2.19
N VAL A 130 -20.77 35.43 -2.69
CA VAL A 130 -20.70 34.91 -4.06
C VAL A 130 -21.63 35.73 -4.92
N LYS A 131 -21.06 36.38 -5.94
CA LYS A 131 -21.81 37.14 -6.95
C LYS A 131 -21.85 36.36 -8.25
N GLU A 132 -22.91 36.60 -9.05
CA GLU A 132 -22.99 36.06 -10.40
C GLU A 132 -21.75 36.44 -11.19
N ALA A 133 -21.14 35.49 -11.87
CA ALA A 133 -20.05 35.77 -12.78
C ALA A 133 -20.61 36.66 -13.89
N ASN A 134 -20.17 37.93 -13.95
CA ASN A 134 -20.66 38.93 -14.89
C ASN A 134 -20.87 38.35 -16.30
N ALA A 135 -22.11 38.03 -16.63
CA ALA A 135 -22.55 37.97 -18.00
C ALA A 135 -22.38 39.39 -18.58
N ILE A 136 -21.48 39.53 -19.52
CA ILE A 136 -21.27 40.79 -20.22
C ILE A 136 -22.63 41.25 -20.75
N GLN A 137 -23.29 42.21 -20.09
CA GLN A 137 -24.42 42.92 -20.65
C GLN A 137 -23.92 43.71 -21.87
N PRO A 138 -24.61 43.69 -22.99
CA PRO A 138 -24.27 44.55 -24.10
C PRO A 138 -24.54 46.00 -23.71
N PRO A 139 -23.60 46.93 -23.82
CA PRO A 139 -23.86 48.32 -23.54
C PRO A 139 -24.84 48.89 -24.58
N SER A 140 -25.88 49.52 -24.08
CA SER A 140 -26.68 50.45 -24.87
C SER A 140 -25.88 51.71 -25.16
N GLU A 141 -25.21 51.78 -26.30
CA GLU A 141 -24.52 52.97 -26.77
C GLU A 141 -24.86 53.28 -28.23
N LYS A 142 -25.12 54.56 -28.47
CA LYS A 142 -25.17 55.23 -29.79
C LYS A 142 -23.89 54.88 -30.60
N PRO A 143 -23.95 54.83 -31.93
CA PRO A 143 -22.90 54.27 -32.76
C PRO A 143 -21.67 55.18 -32.81
N SER A 144 -20.68 54.93 -31.98
CA SER A 144 -19.32 55.33 -32.26
C SER A 144 -18.70 54.29 -33.21
N LYS A 145 -17.98 54.76 -34.26
CA LYS A 145 -17.30 53.87 -35.22
C LYS A 145 -16.55 52.75 -34.51
N PRO A 146 -16.77 51.46 -34.84
CA PRO A 146 -16.15 50.37 -34.12
C PRO A 146 -14.64 50.38 -34.39
N LYS A 147 -13.84 50.58 -33.33
CA LYS A 147 -12.42 50.23 -33.36
C LYS A 147 -12.34 48.73 -33.68
N SER A 148 -11.83 48.40 -34.87
CA SER A 148 -11.76 47.02 -35.34
C SER A 148 -10.71 46.27 -34.52
N LYS A 149 -11.18 45.53 -33.50
CA LYS A 149 -10.31 44.69 -32.65
C LYS A 149 -9.75 43.52 -33.48
N ALA A 150 -8.43 43.30 -33.42
CA ALA A 150 -7.80 42.11 -33.99
C ALA A 150 -8.50 40.83 -33.46
N GLY A 151 -8.60 39.79 -34.30
CA GLY A 151 -9.21 38.58 -33.84
C GLY A 151 -9.61 37.57 -34.90
N VAL A 152 -10.08 36.43 -34.45
CA VAL A 152 -10.68 35.39 -35.30
C VAL A 152 -12.16 35.70 -35.47
N LEU A 153 -12.61 35.85 -36.69
CA LEU A 153 -13.99 36.09 -37.02
C LEU A 153 -14.54 35.01 -37.96
N ARG A 154 -15.85 34.75 -37.88
CA ARG A 154 -16.55 33.83 -38.77
C ARG A 154 -17.34 34.62 -39.82
N LYS A 155 -17.20 34.22 -41.09
CA LYS A 155 -18.04 34.69 -42.18
C LYS A 155 -18.62 33.47 -42.89
N GLY A 156 -19.91 33.27 -42.81
CA GLY A 156 -20.59 32.06 -43.26
C GLY A 156 -19.98 30.78 -42.64
N LYS A 157 -19.58 29.84 -43.48
CA LYS A 157 -18.94 28.57 -43.07
C LYS A 157 -17.42 28.67 -42.84
N TYR A 158 -16.80 29.85 -43.01
CA TYR A 158 -15.36 30.02 -42.93
C TYR A 158 -14.93 30.90 -41.77
N TYR A 159 -13.70 30.71 -41.29
CA TYR A 159 -13.03 31.52 -40.29
C TYR A 159 -11.88 32.29 -40.91
N PHE A 160 -11.67 33.52 -40.45
CA PHE A 160 -10.64 34.47 -40.90
C PHE A 160 -9.95 35.08 -39.69
N TYR A 161 -8.73 35.59 -39.90
CA TYR A 161 -8.04 36.37 -38.89
C TYR A 161 -7.95 37.83 -39.35
N ARG A 162 -8.39 38.72 -38.48
CA ARG A 162 -8.27 40.18 -38.67
C ARG A 162 -7.11 40.68 -37.82
N ASP A 163 -6.23 41.50 -38.39
CA ASP A 163 -5.13 42.16 -37.67
C ASP A 163 -5.60 43.37 -36.84
N SER A 164 -4.67 44.03 -36.14
CA SER A 164 -4.95 45.22 -35.31
C SER A 164 -5.46 46.42 -36.12
N LYS A 165 -5.16 46.46 -37.41
CA LYS A 165 -5.64 47.49 -38.35
C LYS A 165 -7.01 47.16 -38.94
N GLY A 166 -7.65 46.09 -38.53
CA GLY A 166 -8.95 45.69 -39.05
C GLY A 166 -8.94 44.94 -40.37
N LYS A 167 -7.77 44.69 -40.96
CA LYS A 167 -7.65 44.03 -42.27
C LYS A 167 -7.57 42.51 -42.12
N ILE A 168 -8.26 41.76 -43.00
CA ILE A 168 -8.17 40.31 -43.05
C ILE A 168 -6.77 39.92 -43.57
N ARG A 169 -6.02 39.15 -42.77
CA ARG A 169 -4.71 38.63 -43.16
C ARG A 169 -4.86 37.61 -44.29
N LYS A 170 -4.36 37.96 -45.50
CA LYS A 170 -4.38 37.06 -46.68
C LYS A 170 -3.11 36.20 -46.79
N LYS A 171 -1.98 36.61 -46.15
CA LYS A 171 -0.70 35.89 -46.17
C LYS A 171 -0.78 34.63 -45.31
N ALA A 172 -0.35 33.49 -45.86
CA ALA A 172 -0.30 32.23 -45.12
C ALA A 172 0.63 32.29 -43.91
N GLY A 173 0.26 31.61 -42.81
CA GLY A 173 1.10 31.55 -41.62
C GLY A 173 0.29 31.34 -40.33
N PHE A 174 1.03 31.14 -39.23
CA PHE A 174 0.44 31.01 -37.92
C PHE A 174 0.11 32.37 -37.31
N VAL A 175 -1.01 32.43 -36.60
CA VAL A 175 -1.43 33.56 -35.76
C VAL A 175 -1.89 33.04 -34.41
N THR A 176 -1.78 33.85 -33.36
CA THR A 176 -2.27 33.56 -32.02
C THR A 176 -3.34 34.58 -31.66
N TRP A 177 -4.45 34.10 -31.09
CA TRP A 177 -5.53 34.93 -30.62
C TRP A 177 -6.22 34.25 -29.42
N ASN A 178 -6.45 34.97 -28.33
CA ASN A 178 -6.99 34.48 -27.07
C ASN A 178 -6.36 33.14 -26.64
N GLY A 179 -5.02 33.14 -26.55
CA GLY A 179 -4.25 31.93 -26.13
C GLY A 179 -4.26 30.77 -27.13
N ASN A 180 -5.05 30.83 -28.19
CA ASN A 180 -5.15 29.76 -29.19
C ASN A 180 -4.35 30.09 -30.45
N LYS A 181 -3.70 29.07 -31.02
CA LYS A 181 -2.95 29.16 -32.26
C LYS A 181 -3.81 28.72 -33.44
N TYR A 182 -3.73 29.47 -34.56
CA TYR A 182 -4.45 29.21 -35.80
C TYR A 182 -3.49 29.21 -36.97
N TYR A 183 -3.89 28.63 -38.10
CA TYR A 183 -3.15 28.72 -39.35
C TYR A 183 -4.01 29.36 -40.44
N VAL A 184 -3.59 30.52 -40.89
CA VAL A 184 -4.18 31.24 -42.04
C VAL A 184 -3.60 30.63 -43.33
N ARG A 185 -4.46 30.25 -44.25
CA ARG A 185 -4.09 29.76 -45.59
C ARG A 185 -3.86 30.94 -46.54
N LYS A 186 -3.16 30.72 -47.66
CA LYS A 186 -3.14 31.65 -48.78
C LYS A 186 -4.59 31.99 -49.15
N GLY A 187 -4.92 33.28 -49.30
CA GLY A 187 -6.29 33.74 -49.48
C GLY A 187 -7.08 34.03 -48.20
N GLY A 188 -6.47 33.90 -47.01
CA GLY A 188 -6.98 34.42 -45.72
C GLY A 188 -7.85 33.50 -44.90
N ARG A 189 -8.33 32.37 -45.44
CA ARG A 189 -9.16 31.44 -44.67
C ARG A 189 -8.33 30.72 -43.62
N ILE A 190 -8.84 30.58 -42.38
CA ILE A 190 -8.24 29.75 -41.34
C ILE A 190 -8.47 28.26 -41.66
N GLN A 191 -7.43 27.46 -41.48
CA GLN A 191 -7.52 26.00 -41.60
C GLN A 191 -8.37 25.42 -40.48
N THR A 192 -9.46 24.74 -40.81
CA THR A 192 -10.42 24.14 -39.85
C THR A 192 -10.57 22.64 -40.08
N GLY A 193 -10.94 21.90 -39.04
CA GLY A 193 -11.44 20.53 -39.10
C GLY A 193 -10.52 19.44 -39.69
N LYS A 194 -9.25 19.78 -40.02
CA LYS A 194 -8.37 18.87 -40.78
C LYS A 194 -6.98 18.74 -40.17
N THR A 195 -6.32 17.66 -40.57
CA THR A 195 -4.87 17.47 -40.42
C THR A 195 -4.18 18.10 -41.65
N PHE A 196 -3.11 18.86 -41.47
CA PHE A 196 -2.37 19.52 -42.53
C PHE A 196 -0.89 19.61 -42.22
N LYS A 197 -0.06 19.86 -43.24
CA LYS A 197 1.39 20.07 -43.13
C LYS A 197 1.76 21.52 -43.34
N VAL A 198 2.77 21.98 -42.61
CA VAL A 198 3.49 23.23 -42.87
C VAL A 198 4.98 22.91 -42.73
N GLY A 199 5.70 22.98 -43.85
CA GLY A 199 7.05 22.43 -43.96
C GLY A 199 7.07 20.94 -43.56
N LYS A 200 8.06 20.51 -42.81
CA LYS A 200 8.20 19.13 -42.33
C LYS A 200 7.25 18.73 -41.20
N TYR A 201 6.45 19.64 -40.64
CA TYR A 201 5.62 19.39 -39.49
C TYR A 201 4.15 19.18 -39.83
N THR A 202 3.50 18.30 -39.08
CA THR A 202 2.05 18.05 -39.20
C THR A 202 1.31 18.73 -38.04
N TYR A 203 0.17 19.30 -38.34
CA TYR A 203 -0.71 20.01 -37.41
C TYR A 203 -2.15 19.50 -37.53
N ARG A 204 -2.97 19.75 -36.51
CA ARG A 204 -4.41 19.48 -36.52
C ARG A 204 -5.17 20.68 -36.01
N ALA A 205 -6.13 21.15 -36.80
CA ALA A 205 -7.04 22.22 -36.41
C ALA A 205 -8.43 21.67 -36.15
N ASN A 206 -9.06 22.04 -35.02
CA ASN A 206 -10.46 21.68 -34.75
C ASN A 206 -11.44 22.40 -35.69
N LYS A 207 -12.74 22.15 -35.56
CA LYS A 207 -13.79 22.77 -36.38
C LYS A 207 -13.79 24.30 -36.27
N LYS A 208 -13.31 24.90 -35.16
CA LYS A 208 -13.16 26.35 -34.95
C LYS A 208 -11.78 26.89 -35.40
N GLY A 209 -10.93 26.06 -36.01
CA GLY A 209 -9.59 26.44 -36.51
C GLY A 209 -8.48 26.43 -35.47
N GLN A 210 -8.77 26.17 -34.21
CA GLN A 210 -7.76 26.14 -33.15
C GLN A 210 -6.84 24.92 -33.32
N ILE A 211 -5.52 25.19 -33.34
CA ILE A 211 -4.49 24.14 -33.43
C ILE A 211 -4.48 23.34 -32.13
N LYS A 212 -4.60 22.02 -32.24
CA LYS A 212 -4.56 21.12 -31.10
C LYS A 212 -3.16 21.06 -30.50
N VAL A 213 -3.09 21.25 -29.18
CA VAL A 213 -1.88 21.10 -28.35
C VAL A 213 -2.13 20.09 -27.22
N GLY A 214 -1.05 19.54 -26.69
CA GLY A 214 -1.14 18.54 -25.61
C GLY A 214 -1.74 17.21 -26.06
N VAL A 215 -2.41 16.51 -25.14
CA VAL A 215 -3.10 15.26 -25.39
C VAL A 215 -4.56 15.54 -25.75
N TYR A 216 -5.02 15.01 -26.87
CA TYR A 216 -6.40 15.19 -27.35
C TYR A 216 -6.90 13.98 -28.14
N LYS A 217 -8.21 13.81 -28.18
CA LYS A 217 -8.91 12.80 -29.01
C LYS A 217 -9.08 13.36 -30.43
N TRP A 218 -8.80 12.52 -31.43
CA TRP A 218 -9.04 12.80 -32.85
C TRP A 218 -9.57 11.53 -33.52
N GLY A 219 -10.84 11.55 -33.90
CA GLY A 219 -11.58 10.34 -34.25
C GLY A 219 -11.58 9.35 -33.09
N LYS A 220 -11.33 8.08 -33.38
CA LYS A 220 -11.30 6.99 -32.38
C LYS A 220 -9.98 6.90 -31.56
N SER A 221 -9.00 7.79 -31.79
CA SER A 221 -7.66 7.68 -31.21
C SER A 221 -7.24 8.95 -30.45
N TYR A 222 -6.30 8.78 -29.49
CA TYR A 222 -5.65 9.89 -28.80
C TYR A 222 -4.30 10.20 -29.44
N TYR A 223 -3.91 11.46 -29.40
CA TYR A 223 -2.67 11.99 -29.98
C TYR A 223 -2.06 13.05 -29.07
N TYR A 224 -0.80 13.36 -29.31
CA TYR A 224 -0.10 14.44 -28.65
C TYR A 224 0.51 15.39 -29.65
N SER A 225 0.28 16.69 -29.47
CA SER A 225 1.01 17.77 -30.14
C SER A 225 1.77 18.59 -29.12
N SER A 226 2.97 19.04 -29.47
CA SER A 226 3.77 19.93 -28.64
C SER A 226 3.06 21.28 -28.39
N SER A 227 3.60 22.11 -27.48
CA SER A 227 3.12 23.48 -27.25
C SER A 227 3.10 24.34 -28.54
N LYS A 228 4.00 24.05 -29.48
CA LYS A 228 4.01 24.68 -30.83
C LYS A 228 2.93 24.08 -31.75
N GLY A 229 2.09 23.14 -31.31
CA GLY A 229 1.04 22.48 -32.11
C GLY A 229 1.54 21.36 -33.03
N ARG A 230 2.83 21.04 -33.04
CA ARG A 230 3.43 20.01 -33.88
C ARG A 230 3.04 18.63 -33.43
N LEU A 231 2.35 17.87 -34.29
CA LEU A 231 1.97 16.47 -33.99
C LEU A 231 3.22 15.60 -33.86
N ARG A 232 3.39 14.95 -32.73
CA ARG A 232 4.49 13.99 -32.53
C ARG A 232 4.13 12.64 -33.14
N LYS A 233 4.89 12.18 -34.13
CA LYS A 233 4.75 10.88 -34.79
C LYS A 233 5.75 9.83 -34.33
N SER A 234 6.86 10.25 -33.72
CA SER A 234 7.89 9.36 -33.19
C SER A 234 7.42 8.64 -31.92
N LYS A 235 7.76 7.34 -31.81
CA LYS A 235 7.48 6.55 -30.59
C LYS A 235 8.19 7.14 -29.38
N GLY A 236 7.60 6.97 -28.22
CA GLY A 236 8.22 7.34 -26.94
C GLY A 236 7.24 7.92 -25.92
N PHE A 237 7.75 8.16 -24.73
CA PHE A 237 6.96 8.76 -23.66
C PHE A 237 6.86 10.28 -23.82
N VAL A 238 5.72 10.81 -23.39
CA VAL A 238 5.47 12.25 -23.21
C VAL A 238 4.75 12.46 -21.88
N THR A 239 4.99 13.61 -21.28
CA THR A 239 4.26 14.07 -20.09
C THR A 239 3.38 15.24 -20.48
N TRP A 240 2.12 15.24 -20.02
CA TRP A 240 1.17 16.32 -20.21
C TRP A 240 0.24 16.43 -19.01
N LYS A 241 0.15 17.62 -18.42
CA LYS A 241 -0.65 17.89 -17.21
C LYS A 241 -0.42 16.82 -16.11
N LYS A 242 0.85 16.68 -15.68
CA LYS A 242 1.32 15.70 -14.68
C LYS A 242 1.10 14.22 -15.06
N ASN A 243 0.46 13.91 -16.19
CA ASN A 243 0.22 12.53 -16.64
C ASN A 243 1.20 12.09 -17.71
N ARG A 244 1.62 10.83 -17.67
CA ARG A 244 2.54 10.22 -18.63
C ARG A 244 1.77 9.41 -19.67
N TYR A 245 2.19 9.50 -20.93
CA TYR A 245 1.58 8.81 -22.08
C TYR A 245 2.67 8.15 -22.92
N TYR A 246 2.31 7.13 -23.68
CA TYR A 246 3.21 6.52 -24.66
C TYR A 246 2.68 6.67 -26.07
N ILE A 247 3.46 7.29 -26.93
CA ILE A 247 3.15 7.46 -28.36
C ILE A 247 3.74 6.28 -29.12
N ARG A 248 2.92 5.62 -29.95
CA ARG A 248 3.36 4.58 -30.86
C ARG A 248 3.94 5.18 -32.14
N LYS A 249 4.71 4.40 -32.92
CA LYS A 249 5.08 4.78 -34.29
C LYS A 249 3.80 5.20 -35.05
N GLY A 250 3.83 6.35 -35.73
CA GLY A 250 2.66 6.93 -36.39
C GLY A 250 1.82 7.90 -35.53
N GLY A 251 2.20 8.13 -34.24
CA GLY A 251 1.69 9.23 -33.44
C GLY A 251 0.46 8.93 -32.57
N LYS A 252 -0.16 7.75 -32.68
CA LYS A 252 -1.29 7.36 -31.81
C LYS A 252 -0.79 7.09 -30.40
N ILE A 253 -1.49 7.59 -29.38
CA ILE A 253 -1.23 7.25 -27.98
C ILE A 253 -1.69 5.82 -27.70
N GLN A 254 -0.85 5.06 -27.00
CA GLN A 254 -1.19 3.73 -26.52
C GLN A 254 -2.30 3.82 -25.47
N LYS A 255 -3.37 3.03 -25.64
CA LYS A 255 -4.47 2.97 -24.67
C LYS A 255 -4.94 1.52 -24.44
N SER A 256 -5.60 1.28 -23.30
CA SER A 256 -6.30 0.03 -22.95
C SER A 256 -5.45 -1.24 -23.10
N LYS A 257 -4.11 -1.16 -23.02
CA LYS A 257 -3.20 -2.30 -23.19
C LYS A 257 -1.98 -2.23 -22.27
N SER A 258 -1.48 -3.42 -21.93
CA SER A 258 -0.11 -3.59 -21.43
C SER A 258 0.84 -3.59 -22.64
N PHE A 259 2.03 -3.01 -22.48
CA PHE A 259 3.07 -2.99 -23.51
C PHE A 259 4.46 -2.97 -22.87
N ARG A 260 5.48 -3.37 -23.65
CA ARG A 260 6.87 -3.33 -23.20
C ARG A 260 7.65 -2.25 -23.96
N THR A 261 8.56 -1.63 -23.26
CA THR A 261 9.59 -0.79 -23.87
C THR A 261 10.89 -0.99 -23.09
N GLY A 262 11.93 -1.47 -23.80
CA GLY A 262 13.10 -2.07 -23.19
C GLY A 262 12.70 -3.25 -22.29
N LYS A 263 13.35 -3.39 -21.15
CA LYS A 263 13.09 -4.45 -20.17
C LYS A 263 11.83 -4.24 -19.31
N TYR A 264 11.15 -3.12 -19.43
CA TYR A 264 10.04 -2.77 -18.56
C TYR A 264 8.67 -2.94 -19.20
N THR A 265 7.69 -3.33 -18.39
CA THR A 265 6.27 -3.40 -18.76
C THR A 265 5.54 -2.18 -18.23
N TYR A 266 4.62 -1.64 -19.03
CA TYR A 266 3.76 -0.51 -18.71
C TYR A 266 2.30 -0.86 -19.03
N ARG A 267 1.36 -0.14 -18.41
CA ARG A 267 -0.05 -0.25 -18.71
C ARG A 267 -0.65 1.12 -18.97
N ALA A 268 -1.36 1.24 -20.08
CA ALA A 268 -2.07 2.45 -20.45
C ALA A 268 -3.58 2.25 -20.26
N GLY A 269 -4.22 3.15 -19.55
CA GLY A 269 -5.67 3.16 -19.35
C GLY A 269 -6.44 3.45 -20.66
N SER A 270 -7.77 3.48 -20.59
CA SER A 270 -8.64 3.82 -21.73
C SER A 270 -8.43 5.23 -22.25
N ASP A 271 -8.03 6.14 -21.39
CA ASP A 271 -7.66 7.53 -21.67
C ASP A 271 -6.20 7.69 -22.16
N GLY A 272 -5.44 6.60 -22.22
CA GLY A 272 -4.03 6.58 -22.60
C GLY A 272 -3.04 6.94 -21.50
N ARG A 273 -3.50 7.31 -20.30
CA ARG A 273 -2.60 7.58 -19.16
C ARG A 273 -1.89 6.32 -18.72
N ILE A 274 -0.60 6.42 -18.50
CA ILE A 274 0.18 5.31 -17.92
C ILE A 274 -0.23 5.15 -16.47
N LYS A 275 -0.60 3.92 -16.09
CA LYS A 275 -0.98 3.59 -14.72
C LYS A 275 0.21 3.67 -13.77
N VAL A 276 0.04 4.35 -12.64
CA VAL A 276 1.01 4.48 -11.54
C VAL A 276 0.36 4.10 -10.22
N GLY A 277 1.17 3.77 -9.22
CA GLY A 277 0.68 3.35 -7.90
C GLY A 277 -0.04 2.01 -7.95
N VAL A 278 -1.00 1.84 -7.04
CA VAL A 278 -1.84 0.64 -6.95
C VAL A 278 -3.11 0.81 -7.78
N TYR A 279 -3.42 -0.17 -8.62
CA TYR A 279 -4.62 -0.14 -9.48
C TYR A 279 -5.09 -1.55 -9.82
N LYS A 280 -6.39 -1.68 -10.11
CA LYS A 280 -7.00 -2.91 -10.64
C LYS A 280 -6.81 -2.99 -12.16
N TRP A 281 -6.44 -4.18 -12.67
CA TRP A 281 -6.34 -4.46 -14.10
C TRP A 281 -6.85 -5.87 -14.37
N GLY A 282 -7.99 -5.98 -15.03
CA GLY A 282 -8.75 -7.22 -15.09
C GLY A 282 -9.17 -7.64 -13.67
N LYS A 283 -8.99 -8.92 -13.35
CA LYS A 283 -9.35 -9.48 -12.03
C LYS A 283 -8.31 -9.24 -10.93
N TYR A 284 -7.12 -8.70 -11.24
CA TYR A 284 -6.02 -8.56 -10.28
C TYR A 284 -5.66 -7.10 -9.97
N TYR A 285 -5.05 -6.89 -8.81
CA TYR A 285 -4.39 -5.64 -8.44
C TYR A 285 -2.91 -5.67 -8.78
N TYR A 286 -2.35 -4.51 -9.09
CA TYR A 286 -0.96 -4.32 -9.49
C TYR A 286 -0.40 -3.02 -8.91
N TYR A 287 0.92 -2.95 -8.84
CA TYR A 287 1.63 -1.72 -8.53
C TYR A 287 2.59 -1.36 -9.64
N SER A 288 2.54 -0.10 -10.07
CA SER A 288 3.55 0.50 -10.93
C SER A 288 4.23 1.66 -10.22
N THR A 289 5.53 1.84 -10.44
CA THR A 289 6.31 2.95 -9.89
C THR A 289 5.75 4.31 -10.35
N SER A 290 6.22 5.42 -9.77
CA SER A 290 5.89 6.78 -10.21
C SER A 290 6.16 7.02 -11.71
N THR A 291 7.14 6.32 -12.28
CA THR A 291 7.42 6.34 -13.72
C THR A 291 6.54 5.37 -14.54
N GLY A 292 5.60 4.66 -13.91
CA GLY A 292 4.68 3.72 -14.55
C GLY A 292 5.28 2.34 -14.86
N LYS A 293 6.51 2.03 -14.41
CA LYS A 293 7.10 0.70 -14.58
C LYS A 293 6.39 -0.29 -13.69
N LEU A 294 5.81 -1.34 -14.26
CA LEU A 294 5.18 -2.42 -13.49
C LEU A 294 6.22 -3.11 -12.62
N ARG A 295 5.99 -3.19 -11.30
CA ARG A 295 6.85 -3.92 -10.37
C ARG A 295 6.62 -5.42 -10.55
N LYS A 296 7.69 -6.15 -10.85
CA LYS A 296 7.73 -7.62 -10.94
C LYS A 296 8.69 -8.23 -9.91
N LYS A 297 8.91 -7.56 -8.80
CA LYS A 297 9.71 -8.05 -7.66
C LYS A 297 8.77 -8.37 -6.51
N ALA A 298 8.94 -9.54 -5.89
CA ALA A 298 8.24 -9.88 -4.66
C ALA A 298 8.64 -8.94 -3.52
N GLY A 299 7.75 -8.76 -2.57
CA GLY A 299 8.01 -7.99 -1.36
C GLY A 299 6.97 -6.92 -1.06
N ARG A 300 7.05 -6.41 0.15
CA ARG A 300 6.18 -5.36 0.67
C ARG A 300 6.44 -4.04 -0.07
N ILE A 301 5.38 -3.29 -0.29
CA ILE A 301 5.38 -1.92 -0.82
C ILE A 301 4.42 -1.08 0.01
N THR A 302 4.78 0.19 0.19
CA THR A 302 3.90 1.19 0.78
C THR A 302 3.46 2.15 -0.31
N TRP A 303 2.16 2.45 -0.37
CA TRP A 303 1.59 3.41 -1.32
C TRP A 303 0.43 4.15 -0.65
N LYS A 304 0.53 5.47 -0.61
CA LYS A 304 -0.46 6.34 0.07
C LYS A 304 -0.79 5.85 1.48
N GLY A 305 0.24 5.68 2.31
CA GLY A 305 0.12 5.23 3.70
C GLY A 305 -0.26 3.76 3.90
N LYS A 306 -0.68 3.02 2.86
CA LYS A 306 -1.14 1.63 2.97
C LYS A 306 -0.07 0.63 2.54
N SER A 307 -0.03 -0.51 3.22
CA SER A 307 0.88 -1.63 2.91
C SER A 307 0.25 -2.59 1.91
N TYR A 308 1.06 -3.10 1.00
CA TYR A 308 0.68 -4.09 -0.01
C TYR A 308 1.80 -5.11 -0.16
N TYR A 309 1.50 -6.26 -0.75
CA TYR A 309 2.53 -7.24 -1.10
C TYR A 309 2.50 -7.60 -2.57
N SER A 310 3.61 -7.31 -3.27
CA SER A 310 3.80 -7.63 -4.68
C SER A 310 4.40 -9.02 -4.84
N ARG A 311 3.87 -9.80 -5.77
CA ARG A 311 4.42 -11.10 -6.20
C ARG A 311 5.44 -10.93 -7.32
N LYS A 312 6.28 -11.95 -7.57
CA LYS A 312 7.20 -12.00 -8.73
C LYS A 312 6.48 -11.83 -10.08
N SER A 313 5.21 -12.28 -10.16
CA SER A 313 4.34 -12.05 -11.34
C SER A 313 3.94 -10.59 -11.56
N GLY A 314 4.10 -9.73 -10.55
CA GLY A 314 3.67 -8.33 -10.53
C GLY A 314 2.25 -8.11 -10.02
N THR A 315 1.49 -9.17 -9.71
CA THR A 315 0.18 -9.06 -9.04
C THR A 315 0.37 -8.78 -7.56
N LEU A 316 -0.59 -8.08 -6.94
CA LEU A 316 -0.66 -7.92 -5.49
C LEU A 316 -1.47 -9.06 -4.86
N TYR A 317 -1.17 -9.40 -3.61
CA TYR A 317 -2.00 -10.29 -2.83
C TYR A 317 -3.37 -9.66 -2.54
N THR A 318 -4.41 -10.51 -2.51
CA THR A 318 -5.76 -10.18 -2.05
C THR A 318 -6.30 -11.35 -1.24
N ASN A 319 -7.10 -11.08 -0.21
CA ASN A 319 -7.79 -12.06 0.62
C ASN A 319 -6.86 -13.18 1.13
N ARG A 320 -5.68 -12.81 1.62
CA ARG A 320 -4.73 -13.79 2.18
C ARG A 320 -3.70 -13.19 3.11
N PHE A 321 -3.19 -14.03 3.98
CA PHE A 321 -2.03 -13.71 4.79
C PHE A 321 -0.77 -13.63 3.93
N TYR A 322 0.14 -12.75 4.34
CA TYR A 322 1.50 -12.67 3.81
C TYR A 322 2.47 -12.26 4.92
N PHE A 323 3.75 -12.55 4.70
CA PHE A 323 4.81 -12.39 5.68
C PHE A 323 5.84 -11.41 5.14
N SER A 324 6.35 -10.54 6.01
CA SER A 324 7.42 -9.60 5.65
C SER A 324 8.29 -9.36 6.88
N GLY A 325 9.52 -9.89 6.87
CA GLY A 325 10.36 -9.97 8.04
C GLY A 325 9.64 -10.74 9.16
N SER A 326 9.66 -10.20 10.36
CA SER A 326 9.00 -10.79 11.54
C SER A 326 7.48 -10.57 11.62
N ASN A 327 6.90 -9.87 10.65
CA ASN A 327 5.52 -9.44 10.72
C ASN A 327 4.59 -10.23 9.80
N ILE A 328 3.37 -10.44 10.27
CA ILE A 328 2.26 -11.10 9.56
C ILE A 328 1.23 -10.03 9.19
N TYR A 329 0.73 -10.11 7.96
CA TYR A 329 -0.25 -9.18 7.40
C TYR A 329 -1.39 -9.94 6.75
N TYR A 330 -2.55 -9.32 6.63
CA TYR A 330 -3.64 -9.86 5.81
C TYR A 330 -4.01 -8.85 4.72
N ALA A 331 -3.78 -9.21 3.47
CA ALA A 331 -4.23 -8.43 2.32
C ALA A 331 -5.74 -8.57 2.16
N GLY A 332 -6.45 -7.47 2.28
CA GLY A 332 -7.90 -7.43 2.07
C GLY A 332 -8.30 -7.53 0.59
N PRO A 333 -9.60 -7.40 0.27
CA PRO A 333 -10.13 -7.59 -1.10
C PRO A 333 -9.59 -6.54 -2.09
N LYS A 334 -9.23 -5.34 -1.63
CA LYS A 334 -8.62 -4.27 -2.44
C LYS A 334 -7.08 -4.29 -2.40
N ALA A 335 -6.48 -5.42 -2.00
CA ALA A 335 -5.04 -5.68 -1.90
C ALA A 335 -4.28 -4.92 -0.80
N ALA A 336 -4.84 -3.90 -0.18
CA ALA A 336 -4.23 -3.26 0.97
C ALA A 336 -4.21 -4.21 2.17
N ALA A 337 -3.16 -4.16 2.98
CA ALA A 337 -3.18 -4.79 4.30
C ALA A 337 -4.30 -4.16 5.14
N LEU A 338 -5.08 -5.00 5.82
CA LEU A 338 -6.10 -4.52 6.75
C LEU A 338 -5.43 -3.99 8.02
N THR A 339 -6.04 -2.98 8.62
CA THR A 339 -5.63 -2.33 9.86
C THR A 339 -6.80 -2.37 10.85
N GLY A 340 -6.53 -2.17 12.15
CA GLY A 340 -7.57 -2.28 13.18
C GLY A 340 -8.06 -3.72 13.36
N THR A 341 -9.27 -3.90 13.83
CA THR A 341 -9.87 -5.21 14.09
C THR A 341 -10.67 -5.70 12.89
N PHE A 342 -10.43 -6.95 12.46
CA PHE A 342 -11.11 -7.59 11.34
C PHE A 342 -11.23 -9.10 11.53
N LYS A 343 -12.18 -9.72 10.81
CA LYS A 343 -12.40 -11.18 10.83
C LYS A 343 -11.89 -11.84 9.55
N VAL A 344 -11.28 -13.02 9.70
CA VAL A 344 -10.96 -13.94 8.61
C VAL A 344 -11.43 -15.34 9.02
N GLY A 345 -12.45 -15.84 8.33
CA GLY A 345 -13.18 -17.03 8.78
C GLY A 345 -13.79 -16.80 10.16
N LYS A 346 -13.63 -17.76 11.05
CA LYS A 346 -14.13 -17.68 12.44
C LYS A 346 -13.23 -16.88 13.40
N TYR A 347 -12.07 -16.42 12.94
CA TYR A 347 -11.10 -15.78 13.82
C TYR A 347 -11.08 -14.26 13.64
N THR A 348 -10.89 -13.57 14.76
CA THR A 348 -10.71 -12.12 14.85
C THR A 348 -9.22 -11.80 14.96
N TYR A 349 -8.78 -10.78 14.24
CA TYR A 349 -7.40 -10.30 14.22
C TYR A 349 -7.39 -8.81 14.48
N THR A 350 -6.37 -8.33 15.18
CA THR A 350 -6.10 -6.89 15.33
C THR A 350 -4.74 -6.59 14.70
N ALA A 351 -4.71 -5.59 13.83
CA ALA A 351 -3.49 -5.10 13.21
C ALA A 351 -3.27 -3.63 13.53
N ASN A 352 -2.00 -3.24 13.66
CA ASN A 352 -1.61 -1.85 13.87
C ASN A 352 -1.81 -0.99 12.60
N ALA A 353 -1.52 0.31 12.67
CA ALA A 353 -1.65 1.24 11.55
C ALA A 353 -0.83 0.84 10.31
N SER A 354 0.30 0.15 10.47
CA SER A 354 1.08 -0.38 9.33
C SER A 354 0.49 -1.64 8.72
N GLY A 355 -0.58 -2.20 9.29
CA GLY A 355 -1.24 -3.45 8.88
C GLY A 355 -0.56 -4.72 9.43
N SER A 356 0.44 -4.61 10.33
CA SER A 356 1.03 -5.75 11.00
C SER A 356 0.07 -6.29 12.05
N ILE A 357 -0.26 -7.59 11.97
CA ILE A 357 -1.12 -8.25 12.95
C ILE A 357 -0.37 -8.34 14.27
N ILE A 358 -0.97 -7.79 15.32
CA ILE A 358 -0.42 -7.73 16.68
C ILE A 358 -1.11 -8.70 17.63
N SER A 359 -2.38 -9.03 17.39
CA SER A 359 -3.12 -10.01 18.18
C SER A 359 -4.17 -10.77 17.37
N SER A 360 -4.65 -11.89 17.92
CA SER A 360 -5.71 -12.71 17.34
C SER A 360 -6.31 -13.60 18.43
N ASN A 361 -7.60 -13.94 18.29
CA ASN A 361 -8.23 -14.97 19.13
C ASN A 361 -7.90 -16.42 18.71
N ARG A 362 -6.98 -16.60 17.74
CA ARG A 362 -6.43 -17.93 17.45
C ARG A 362 -5.53 -18.39 18.58
N LYS A 363 -5.69 -19.65 19.02
CA LYS A 363 -4.82 -20.24 20.03
C LYS A 363 -3.35 -20.21 19.60
N TYR A 364 -3.06 -20.62 18.35
CA TYR A 364 -1.71 -20.58 17.77
C TYR A 364 -1.70 -19.78 16.49
N MET A 365 -0.85 -18.78 16.41
CA MET A 365 -0.64 -18.01 15.19
C MET A 365 0.86 -17.84 14.93
N LYS A 366 1.57 -17.15 15.80
CA LYS A 366 2.99 -16.88 15.69
C LYS A 366 3.76 -17.60 16.76
N GLY A 367 4.77 -18.34 16.37
CA GLY A 367 5.67 -19.06 17.24
C GLY A 367 7.12 -18.86 16.88
N ILE A 368 7.98 -19.43 17.70
CA ILE A 368 9.43 -19.48 17.50
C ILE A 368 9.93 -20.89 17.62
N ASP A 369 11.14 -21.16 17.14
CA ASP A 369 11.90 -22.30 17.60
C ASP A 369 13.28 -21.83 18.07
N VAL A 370 13.76 -22.48 19.12
CA VAL A 370 14.98 -22.10 19.84
C VAL A 370 15.82 -23.33 20.19
N SER A 371 17.10 -23.10 20.29
CA SER A 371 18.09 -24.06 20.75
C SER A 371 19.16 -23.34 21.59
N TYR A 372 20.25 -23.99 21.92
CA TYR A 372 21.38 -23.34 22.61
C TYR A 372 21.90 -22.08 21.91
N TYR A 373 21.65 -21.92 20.59
CA TYR A 373 22.04 -20.71 19.84
C TYR A 373 21.36 -19.42 20.33
N GLN A 374 20.16 -19.51 20.88
CA GLN A 374 19.45 -18.37 21.50
C GLN A 374 19.85 -18.17 22.96
N GLY A 375 20.65 -19.09 23.52
CA GLY A 375 21.18 -19.00 24.86
C GLY A 375 20.16 -19.33 25.96
N LYS A 376 20.65 -19.21 27.20
CA LYS A 376 19.85 -19.44 28.42
C LYS A 376 19.06 -18.20 28.87
N ASP A 377 19.42 -17.00 28.40
CA ASP A 377 18.94 -15.74 28.95
C ASP A 377 17.73 -15.17 28.19
N ILE A 378 16.86 -16.06 27.70
CA ILE A 378 15.59 -15.66 27.04
C ILE A 378 14.62 -15.13 28.11
N ASP A 379 14.14 -13.89 27.92
CA ASP A 379 13.04 -13.31 28.71
C ASP A 379 11.69 -13.77 28.11
N TRP A 380 11.20 -14.90 28.63
CA TRP A 380 9.98 -15.53 28.13
C TRP A 380 8.72 -14.69 28.38
N ALA A 381 8.70 -13.81 29.40
CA ALA A 381 7.60 -12.86 29.61
C ALA A 381 7.52 -11.85 28.46
N LYS A 382 8.66 -11.27 28.07
CA LYS A 382 8.74 -10.39 26.89
C LYS A 382 8.47 -11.12 25.58
N VAL A 383 8.90 -12.40 25.46
CA VAL A 383 8.54 -13.24 24.29
C VAL A 383 7.03 -13.39 24.18
N LYS A 384 6.34 -13.71 25.29
CA LYS A 384 4.88 -13.86 25.32
C LYS A 384 4.16 -12.54 25.01
N SER A 385 4.54 -11.45 25.66
CA SER A 385 3.95 -10.12 25.42
C SER A 385 4.25 -9.62 24.00
N GLY A 386 5.34 -10.06 23.37
CA GLY A 386 5.67 -9.82 21.96
C GLY A 386 4.79 -10.59 20.96
N GLY A 387 3.73 -11.29 21.44
CA GLY A 387 2.73 -11.97 20.60
C GLY A 387 3.12 -13.38 20.18
N ILE A 388 4.13 -13.99 20.80
CA ILE A 388 4.49 -15.39 20.58
C ILE A 388 3.56 -16.27 21.40
N SER A 389 2.80 -17.14 20.74
CA SER A 389 1.83 -18.03 21.38
C SER A 389 2.37 -19.45 21.64
N PHE A 390 3.40 -19.85 20.89
CA PHE A 390 4.01 -21.17 21.02
C PHE A 390 5.50 -21.18 20.70
N ALA A 391 6.22 -22.17 21.22
CA ALA A 391 7.63 -22.38 20.93
C ALA A 391 7.93 -23.88 20.75
N PHE A 392 8.80 -24.21 19.79
CA PHE A 392 9.50 -25.49 19.73
C PHE A 392 10.90 -25.32 20.29
N LEU A 393 11.28 -26.16 21.27
CA LEU A 393 12.58 -26.09 21.92
C LEU A 393 13.37 -27.35 21.60
N ARG A 394 14.65 -27.19 21.23
CA ARG A 394 15.51 -28.34 20.98
C ARG A 394 15.78 -29.07 22.30
N CYS A 395 15.30 -30.30 22.40
CA CYS A 395 15.56 -31.13 23.58
C CYS A 395 16.87 -31.94 23.51
N GLY A 396 17.40 -32.09 22.29
CA GLY A 396 18.63 -32.82 22.07
C GLY A 396 18.99 -32.93 20.60
N TYR A 397 20.13 -33.52 20.34
CA TYR A 397 20.66 -33.74 18.99
C TYR A 397 21.58 -34.98 18.99
N SER A 398 21.74 -35.56 17.80
CA SER A 398 22.77 -36.58 17.58
C SER A 398 24.02 -35.99 16.97
N GLY A 399 25.17 -36.42 17.41
CA GLY A 399 26.45 -36.02 16.88
C GLY A 399 26.56 -36.31 15.38
N THR A 400 27.01 -35.34 14.63
CA THR A 400 27.06 -35.40 13.15
C THR A 400 28.11 -36.38 12.62
N LYS A 401 29.08 -36.78 13.48
CA LYS A 401 30.13 -37.73 13.14
C LYS A 401 29.86 -39.10 13.76
N ASP A 402 29.58 -39.17 15.06
CA ASP A 402 29.46 -40.39 15.84
C ASP A 402 28.03 -40.90 16.05
N GLY A 403 27.02 -40.04 15.91
CA GLY A 403 25.61 -40.34 16.10
C GLY A 403 25.20 -40.54 17.56
N LYS A 404 26.05 -40.18 18.52
CA LYS A 404 25.71 -40.22 19.93
C LYS A 404 24.64 -39.17 20.28
N CYS A 405 23.73 -39.51 21.15
CA CYS A 405 22.71 -38.60 21.63
C CYS A 405 23.25 -37.61 22.66
N HIS A 406 23.00 -36.32 22.46
CA HIS A 406 23.38 -35.25 23.37
C HIS A 406 22.16 -34.44 23.77
N PRO A 407 22.04 -33.96 25.02
CA PRO A 407 21.03 -33.01 25.41
C PRO A 407 21.35 -31.63 24.85
N ASP A 408 20.31 -30.80 24.62
CA ASP A 408 20.53 -29.37 24.43
C ASP A 408 20.72 -28.72 25.81
N SER A 409 21.83 -28.04 26.00
CA SER A 409 22.23 -27.47 27.30
C SER A 409 21.27 -26.43 27.85
N THR A 410 20.43 -25.85 27.00
CA THR A 410 19.45 -24.80 27.40
C THR A 410 18.05 -25.34 27.63
N PHE A 411 17.78 -26.60 27.28
CA PHE A 411 16.44 -27.17 27.34
C PHE A 411 15.96 -27.37 28.79
N ASN A 412 16.66 -28.22 29.55
CA ASN A 412 16.33 -28.54 30.94
C ASN A 412 17.02 -27.65 31.98
N GLY A 413 18.04 -26.88 31.52
CA GLY A 413 18.88 -26.09 32.42
C GLY A 413 19.84 -26.97 33.24
N ASP A 414 20.22 -26.47 34.41
CA ASP A 414 21.14 -27.11 35.33
C ASP A 414 20.59 -27.03 36.79
N LYS A 415 21.39 -27.51 37.78
CA LYS A 415 21.01 -27.45 39.19
C LYS A 415 20.71 -26.06 39.73
N LYS A 416 21.28 -25.01 39.09
CA LYS A 416 21.15 -23.62 39.54
C LYS A 416 20.10 -22.83 38.75
N HIS A 417 19.81 -23.24 37.51
CA HIS A 417 18.97 -22.46 36.60
C HIS A 417 17.93 -23.35 35.88
N LYS A 418 16.65 -22.96 35.96
CA LYS A 418 15.57 -23.60 35.18
C LYS A 418 15.85 -23.43 33.67
N GLY A 419 15.64 -24.51 32.92
CA GLY A 419 15.80 -24.52 31.48
C GLY A 419 14.74 -23.68 30.74
N ASN A 420 14.96 -23.49 29.47
CA ASN A 420 14.05 -22.74 28.63
C ASN A 420 12.64 -23.30 28.60
N ILE A 421 12.47 -24.64 28.67
CA ILE A 421 11.14 -25.27 28.63
C ILE A 421 10.30 -24.93 29.86
N GLN A 422 10.88 -24.95 31.06
CA GLN A 422 10.18 -24.62 32.31
C GLN A 422 9.80 -23.12 32.32
N ARG A 423 10.73 -22.27 31.90
CA ARG A 423 10.50 -20.80 31.86
C ARG A 423 9.48 -20.40 30.80
N ALA A 424 9.51 -21.03 29.61
CA ALA A 424 8.50 -20.82 28.59
C ALA A 424 7.11 -21.22 29.05
N THR A 425 7.02 -22.41 29.70
CA THR A 425 5.75 -22.92 30.25
C THR A 425 5.22 -21.98 31.33
N ALA A 426 6.07 -21.55 32.28
CA ALA A 426 5.68 -20.61 33.34
C ALA A 426 5.20 -19.25 32.78
N ALA A 427 5.77 -18.77 31.68
CA ALA A 427 5.32 -17.57 31.01
C ALA A 427 4.03 -17.76 30.17
N GLY A 428 3.43 -18.94 30.16
CA GLY A 428 2.21 -19.26 29.42
C GLY A 428 2.43 -19.36 27.89
N VAL A 429 3.65 -19.68 27.46
CA VAL A 429 3.94 -20.05 26.07
C VAL A 429 3.70 -21.55 25.92
N ASP A 430 2.85 -21.98 24.98
CA ASP A 430 2.65 -23.40 24.70
C ASP A 430 3.90 -24.00 24.06
N VAL A 431 4.37 -25.14 24.59
CA VAL A 431 5.66 -25.71 24.22
C VAL A 431 5.54 -27.05 23.49
N GLY A 432 6.38 -27.22 22.48
CA GLY A 432 6.75 -28.49 21.88
C GLY A 432 8.26 -28.68 21.99
N ALA A 433 8.72 -29.87 21.65
CA ALA A 433 10.15 -30.16 21.65
C ALA A 433 10.57 -30.69 20.28
N TYR A 434 11.81 -30.46 19.89
CA TYR A 434 12.39 -31.08 18.69
C TYR A 434 13.76 -31.67 18.95
N TYR A 435 14.06 -32.74 18.21
CA TYR A 435 15.32 -33.45 18.24
C TYR A 435 15.99 -33.42 16.88
N PHE A 436 17.22 -32.91 16.83
CA PHE A 436 18.02 -32.86 15.59
C PHE A 436 18.63 -34.25 15.35
N SER A 437 18.11 -34.93 14.33
CA SER A 437 18.40 -36.33 14.04
C SER A 437 19.55 -36.54 13.09
N GLN A 438 20.43 -37.50 13.39
CA GLN A 438 21.44 -38.04 12.49
C GLN A 438 21.30 -39.56 12.33
N ALA A 439 20.13 -40.13 12.64
CA ALA A 439 19.87 -41.57 12.56
C ALA A 439 19.97 -42.06 11.10
N ARG A 440 20.69 -43.19 10.94
CA ARG A 440 20.86 -43.90 9.67
C ARG A 440 20.04 -45.18 9.62
N THR A 441 19.65 -45.70 10.79
CA THR A 441 18.94 -46.96 10.95
C THR A 441 17.68 -46.79 11.82
N VAL A 442 16.76 -47.74 11.72
CA VAL A 442 15.55 -47.80 12.57
C VAL A 442 15.94 -47.92 14.06
N LYS A 443 17.00 -48.67 14.38
CA LYS A 443 17.49 -48.81 15.76
C LYS A 443 17.97 -47.46 16.34
N GLU A 444 18.77 -46.73 15.58
CA GLU A 444 19.25 -45.42 15.98
C GLU A 444 18.10 -44.42 16.13
N ALA A 445 17.14 -44.39 15.20
CA ALA A 445 16.00 -43.47 15.26
C ALA A 445 15.10 -43.74 16.49
N LYS A 446 14.91 -45.00 16.86
CA LYS A 446 14.21 -45.36 18.11
C LYS A 446 14.99 -44.93 19.36
N ALA A 447 16.32 -45.04 19.36
CA ALA A 447 17.18 -44.56 20.44
C ALA A 447 17.10 -43.02 20.59
N GLU A 448 17.16 -42.28 19.47
CA GLU A 448 16.97 -40.83 19.45
C GLU A 448 15.60 -40.41 19.99
N ALA A 449 14.53 -41.11 19.61
CA ALA A 449 13.17 -40.87 20.11
C ALA A 449 13.05 -41.15 21.62
N ALA A 450 13.65 -42.25 22.10
CA ALA A 450 13.69 -42.56 23.52
C ALA A 450 14.45 -41.50 24.33
N PHE A 451 15.59 -41.04 23.80
CA PHE A 451 16.38 -39.96 24.41
C PHE A 451 15.59 -38.66 24.47
N ALA A 452 14.94 -38.24 23.36
CA ALA A 452 14.11 -37.06 23.34
C ALA A 452 12.99 -37.09 24.36
N ILE A 453 12.29 -38.25 24.50
CA ILE A 453 11.25 -38.46 25.49
C ILE A 453 11.81 -38.38 26.92
N LYS A 454 13.02 -38.94 27.15
CA LYS A 454 13.71 -38.85 28.45
C LYS A 454 13.93 -37.37 28.81
N GLN A 455 14.47 -36.55 27.89
CA GLN A 455 14.68 -35.12 28.12
C GLN A 455 13.38 -34.37 28.45
N VAL A 456 12.29 -34.68 27.74
CA VAL A 456 10.96 -34.09 28.01
C VAL A 456 10.45 -34.49 29.38
N LYS A 457 10.58 -35.76 29.80
CA LYS A 457 10.18 -36.23 31.12
C LYS A 457 10.98 -35.58 32.24
N GLU A 458 12.29 -35.48 32.08
CA GLU A 458 13.21 -34.83 33.04
C GLU A 458 12.87 -33.33 33.24
N SER A 459 12.29 -32.67 32.24
CA SER A 459 11.86 -31.30 32.39
C SER A 459 10.70 -31.08 33.36
N GLY A 460 9.93 -32.11 33.66
CA GLY A 460 8.69 -32.04 34.43
C GLY A 460 7.55 -31.31 33.69
N CYS A 461 7.76 -30.88 32.44
CA CYS A 461 6.79 -30.10 31.65
C CYS A 461 5.93 -31.01 30.76
N LYS A 462 4.65 -30.66 30.63
CA LYS A 462 3.75 -31.26 29.64
C LYS A 462 3.88 -30.55 28.31
N LEU A 463 4.12 -31.30 27.24
CA LEU A 463 4.07 -30.72 25.90
C LEU A 463 2.62 -30.44 25.46
N ASN A 464 2.33 -29.21 25.07
CA ASN A 464 1.05 -28.83 24.46
C ASN A 464 1.09 -29.04 22.93
N LEU A 465 2.29 -29.13 22.37
CA LEU A 465 2.61 -29.27 20.95
C LEU A 465 3.39 -30.58 20.70
N PRO A 466 3.58 -30.99 19.44
CA PRO A 466 4.29 -32.21 19.08
C PRO A 466 5.72 -32.32 19.63
N LEU A 467 6.16 -33.59 19.73
CA LEU A 467 7.58 -33.94 19.76
C LEU A 467 8.04 -34.23 18.34
N VAL A 468 9.01 -33.44 17.85
CA VAL A 468 9.38 -33.33 16.44
C VAL A 468 10.70 -34.03 16.18
N ILE A 469 10.75 -34.81 15.09
CA ILE A 469 12.03 -35.18 14.48
C ILE A 469 12.42 -34.06 13.50
N ASP A 470 13.60 -33.48 13.72
CA ASP A 470 14.23 -32.54 12.82
C ASP A 470 15.20 -33.31 11.91
N THR A 471 14.84 -33.41 10.63
CA THR A 471 15.64 -34.12 9.63
C THR A 471 15.97 -33.19 8.47
N GLU A 472 17.26 -32.93 8.29
CA GLU A 472 17.73 -32.00 7.29
C GLU A 472 19.12 -32.37 6.72
N ASN A 473 19.52 -31.69 5.67
CA ASN A 473 20.84 -31.89 5.09
C ASN A 473 21.90 -31.10 5.89
N TYR A 474 22.61 -31.80 6.74
CA TYR A 474 23.81 -31.23 7.36
C TYR A 474 25.04 -31.63 6.53
N PRO A 475 25.75 -30.69 5.90
CA PRO A 475 26.93 -31.00 5.09
C PRO A 475 27.98 -31.80 5.88
N GLY A 476 28.42 -32.96 5.35
CA GLY A 476 29.35 -33.85 6.04
C GLY A 476 28.73 -34.73 7.14
N GLY A 477 27.47 -34.48 7.54
CA GLY A 477 26.74 -35.27 8.54
C GLY A 477 26.49 -36.72 8.11
N ARG A 478 26.29 -37.62 9.09
CA ARG A 478 26.03 -39.07 8.86
C ARG A 478 24.75 -39.32 8.06
N ALA A 479 23.72 -38.52 8.28
CA ALA A 479 22.43 -38.61 7.60
C ALA A 479 22.27 -37.65 6.41
N SER A 480 23.36 -37.08 5.90
CA SER A 480 23.34 -36.19 4.74
C SER A 480 22.80 -36.86 3.47
N SER A 481 22.36 -36.08 2.48
CA SER A 481 21.79 -36.58 1.23
C SER A 481 22.75 -37.50 0.47
N SER A 482 24.06 -37.25 0.57
CA SER A 482 25.10 -38.05 -0.07
C SER A 482 25.43 -39.39 0.65
N LYS A 483 25.13 -39.48 1.95
CA LYS A 483 25.52 -40.65 2.78
C LYS A 483 24.35 -41.60 3.10
N LEU A 484 23.10 -41.16 2.96
CA LEU A 484 21.92 -41.95 3.27
C LEU A 484 20.88 -41.84 2.17
N ASN A 485 20.42 -42.97 1.65
CA ASN A 485 19.39 -42.96 0.59
C ASN A 485 17.98 -42.63 1.16
N ARG A 486 17.08 -42.27 0.24
CA ARG A 486 15.71 -41.87 0.56
C ARG A 486 14.92 -42.91 1.34
N SER A 487 15.05 -44.20 0.97
CA SER A 487 14.30 -45.28 1.61
C SER A 487 14.72 -45.48 3.06
N LYS A 488 16.02 -45.62 3.34
CA LYS A 488 16.58 -45.76 4.67
C LYS A 488 16.24 -44.56 5.56
N ARG A 489 16.36 -43.35 5.04
CA ARG A 489 15.97 -42.13 5.75
C ARG A 489 14.50 -42.11 6.10
N THR A 490 13.63 -42.46 5.15
CA THR A 490 12.17 -42.55 5.38
C THR A 490 11.85 -43.58 6.49
N ALA A 491 12.52 -44.73 6.47
CA ALA A 491 12.33 -45.76 7.51
C ALA A 491 12.78 -45.28 8.89
N ALA A 492 13.90 -44.57 8.99
CA ALA A 492 14.37 -43.96 10.23
C ALA A 492 13.40 -42.89 10.76
N VAL A 493 12.96 -41.95 9.90
CA VAL A 493 11.99 -40.92 10.29
C VAL A 493 10.67 -41.55 10.74
N LYS A 494 10.19 -42.57 10.03
CA LYS A 494 8.99 -43.31 10.43
C LYS A 494 9.15 -43.97 11.78
N ALA A 495 10.28 -44.63 12.02
CA ALA A 495 10.54 -45.33 13.28
C ALA A 495 10.59 -44.38 14.51
N PHE A 496 11.18 -43.20 14.34
CA PHE A 496 11.13 -42.13 15.35
C PHE A 496 9.68 -41.73 15.65
N CYS A 497 8.91 -41.42 14.62
CA CYS A 497 7.52 -40.97 14.75
C CYS A 497 6.62 -42.06 15.39
N ASP A 498 6.78 -43.32 14.96
CA ASP A 498 6.04 -44.46 15.53
C ASP A 498 6.35 -44.64 17.01
N TYR A 499 7.63 -44.56 17.38
CA TYR A 499 8.06 -44.68 18.77
C TYR A 499 7.49 -43.56 19.64
N VAL A 500 7.57 -42.32 19.17
CA VAL A 500 6.99 -41.16 19.86
C VAL A 500 5.49 -41.31 20.05
N LYS A 501 4.77 -41.77 19.01
CA LYS A 501 3.33 -42.05 19.06
C LYS A 501 2.98 -43.14 20.05
N ALA A 502 3.72 -44.24 20.04
CA ALA A 502 3.51 -45.37 20.97
C ALA A 502 3.73 -44.99 22.44
N LYS A 503 4.52 -43.97 22.73
CA LYS A 503 4.73 -43.42 24.06
C LYS A 503 3.77 -42.29 24.46
N GLY A 504 2.69 -42.07 23.67
CA GLY A 504 1.61 -41.12 23.99
C GLY A 504 1.87 -39.68 23.59
N TYR A 505 2.93 -39.41 22.86
CA TYR A 505 3.21 -38.06 22.30
C TYR A 505 2.70 -37.92 20.87
N THR A 506 2.41 -36.70 20.46
CA THR A 506 2.08 -36.40 19.06
C THR A 506 3.37 -36.23 18.25
N PRO A 507 3.68 -37.10 17.28
CA PRO A 507 4.85 -36.91 16.43
C PRO A 507 4.64 -35.85 15.37
N MET A 508 5.75 -35.21 14.94
CA MET A 508 5.79 -34.27 13.83
C MET A 508 7.15 -34.32 13.12
N ILE A 509 7.17 -34.06 11.83
CA ILE A 509 8.38 -34.06 11.00
C ILE A 509 8.69 -32.64 10.60
N TYR A 510 9.89 -32.15 11.00
CA TYR A 510 10.44 -30.90 10.48
C TYR A 510 11.42 -31.20 9.36
N ALA A 511 11.27 -30.49 8.25
CA ALA A 511 12.21 -30.49 7.14
C ALA A 511 11.99 -29.32 6.19
N SER A 512 13.02 -28.98 5.40
CA SER A 512 12.87 -28.05 4.30
C SER A 512 11.98 -28.61 3.19
N THR A 513 11.34 -27.71 2.40
CA THR A 513 10.55 -28.12 1.22
C THR A 513 11.33 -29.03 0.26
N SER A 514 12.61 -28.73 0.02
CA SER A 514 13.45 -29.56 -0.84
C SER A 514 13.67 -30.95 -0.24
N TRP A 515 13.91 -31.02 1.09
CA TRP A 515 14.12 -32.29 1.77
C TRP A 515 12.88 -33.17 1.77
N LEU A 516 11.71 -32.59 2.05
CA LEU A 516 10.42 -33.29 1.96
C LEU A 516 10.13 -33.86 0.57
N ASN A 517 10.43 -33.11 -0.47
CA ASN A 517 10.14 -33.54 -1.85
C ASN A 517 11.13 -34.60 -2.37
N ASN A 518 12.42 -34.46 -2.04
CA ASN A 518 13.46 -35.22 -2.72
C ASN A 518 14.08 -36.34 -1.86
N ASN A 519 14.09 -36.17 -0.53
CA ASN A 519 14.85 -37.03 0.40
C ASN A 519 13.96 -37.87 1.30
N LEU A 520 12.66 -37.68 1.30
CA LEU A 520 11.67 -38.44 2.06
C LEU A 520 10.57 -38.98 1.16
N ASP A 521 10.10 -40.20 1.43
CA ASP A 521 8.88 -40.73 0.82
C ASP A 521 7.67 -40.33 1.67
N MET A 522 7.11 -39.17 1.35
CA MET A 522 6.00 -38.59 2.11
C MET A 522 4.70 -39.37 2.01
N LYS A 523 4.55 -40.31 1.06
CA LYS A 523 3.42 -41.24 1.02
C LYS A 523 3.46 -42.20 2.21
N LYS A 524 4.65 -42.73 2.53
CA LYS A 524 4.88 -43.60 3.70
C LYS A 524 4.80 -42.87 5.05
N LEU A 525 4.88 -41.53 5.01
CA LEU A 525 4.85 -40.63 6.18
C LEU A 525 3.55 -39.82 6.28
N SER A 526 2.54 -40.14 5.47
CA SER A 526 1.29 -39.36 5.36
C SER A 526 0.46 -39.29 6.65
N GLY A 527 0.68 -40.20 7.59
CA GLY A 527 0.01 -40.20 8.90
C GLY A 527 0.60 -39.23 9.92
N TYR A 528 1.68 -38.51 9.60
CA TYR A 528 2.34 -37.59 10.53
C TYR A 528 2.15 -36.13 10.11
N ARG A 529 2.14 -35.26 11.12
CA ARG A 529 2.12 -33.80 10.88
C ARG A 529 3.46 -33.36 10.32
N VAL A 530 3.43 -32.32 9.47
CA VAL A 530 4.63 -31.73 8.89
C VAL A 530 4.79 -30.29 9.36
N TRP A 531 6.00 -29.96 9.76
CA TRP A 531 6.49 -28.61 9.97
C TRP A 531 7.50 -28.31 8.84
N VAL A 532 7.08 -27.48 7.88
CA VAL A 532 7.87 -27.19 6.68
C VAL A 532 8.72 -25.94 6.89
N ALA A 533 10.01 -26.02 6.53
CA ALA A 533 10.88 -24.85 6.46
C ALA A 533 10.97 -24.35 5.02
N GLN A 534 10.64 -23.08 4.82
CA GLN A 534 10.82 -22.41 3.55
C GLN A 534 10.80 -20.88 3.72
N TYR A 535 11.94 -20.24 3.52
CA TYR A 535 12.13 -18.79 3.72
C TYR A 535 11.72 -18.01 2.47
N ASN A 536 10.44 -18.07 2.14
CA ASN A 536 9.82 -17.42 0.99
C ASN A 536 8.51 -16.73 1.41
N ASP A 537 7.93 -15.97 0.47
CA ASP A 537 6.61 -15.36 0.65
C ASP A 537 5.44 -16.35 0.62
N THR A 538 5.67 -17.59 0.21
CA THR A 538 4.70 -18.70 0.19
C THR A 538 5.41 -20.03 0.30
N VAL A 539 4.71 -21.02 0.85
CA VAL A 539 5.16 -22.42 0.80
C VAL A 539 4.88 -23.00 -0.58
N THR A 540 5.87 -23.66 -1.17
CA THR A 540 5.74 -24.36 -2.45
C THR A 540 5.60 -25.87 -2.29
N TYR A 541 5.79 -26.40 -1.08
CA TYR A 541 5.48 -27.77 -0.74
C TYR A 541 4.01 -28.08 -1.04
N LYS A 542 3.74 -29.18 -1.75
CA LYS A 542 2.40 -29.55 -2.19
C LYS A 542 1.64 -30.47 -1.23
N GLY A 543 2.37 -31.10 -0.29
CA GLY A 543 1.77 -31.90 0.77
C GLY A 543 1.12 -31.07 1.86
N SER A 544 0.34 -31.71 2.72
CA SER A 544 -0.23 -31.08 3.91
C SER A 544 0.86 -30.76 4.93
N TYR A 545 0.77 -29.59 5.53
CA TYR A 545 1.63 -29.17 6.64
C TYR A 545 0.81 -28.43 7.69
N ARG A 546 1.29 -28.49 8.94
CA ARG A 546 0.60 -27.85 10.07
C ARG A 546 1.34 -26.64 10.60
N CYS A 547 2.66 -26.60 10.43
CA CYS A 547 3.50 -25.49 10.85
C CYS A 547 4.43 -25.09 9.70
N TRP A 548 4.73 -23.81 9.59
CA TRP A 548 5.64 -23.24 8.58
C TRP A 548 6.67 -22.34 9.26
N GLN A 549 7.94 -22.73 9.18
CA GLN A 549 9.07 -21.86 9.50
C GLN A 549 9.35 -20.95 8.30
N TYR A 550 9.07 -19.65 8.44
CA TYR A 550 9.06 -18.73 7.32
C TYR A 550 10.28 -17.80 7.25
N THR A 551 11.07 -17.74 8.32
CA THR A 551 12.34 -17.00 8.36
C THR A 551 13.22 -17.51 9.48
N SER A 552 14.55 -17.46 9.28
CA SER A 552 15.59 -17.72 10.30
C SER A 552 16.24 -16.42 10.80
N SER A 553 15.68 -15.27 10.49
CA SER A 553 16.24 -13.97 10.84
C SER A 553 15.19 -13.06 11.51
N GLY A 554 14.29 -13.66 12.29
CA GLY A 554 13.30 -12.94 13.07
C GLY A 554 13.93 -12.19 14.23
N LYS A 555 13.21 -11.16 14.70
CA LYS A 555 13.49 -10.46 15.96
C LYS A 555 12.25 -10.54 16.84
N VAL A 556 12.44 -10.92 18.08
CA VAL A 556 11.38 -11.09 19.09
C VAL A 556 11.84 -10.41 20.38
N PRO A 557 10.99 -9.59 21.01
CA PRO A 557 11.30 -9.05 22.34
C PRO A 557 11.66 -10.18 23.31
N GLY A 558 12.69 -10.00 24.12
CA GLY A 558 13.15 -11.01 25.08
C GLY A 558 14.18 -12.02 24.54
N ILE A 559 14.54 -11.95 23.26
CA ILE A 559 15.61 -12.76 22.66
C ILE A 559 16.66 -11.84 22.05
N SER A 560 17.92 -12.02 22.47
CA SER A 560 19.06 -11.36 21.87
C SER A 560 19.38 -12.02 20.52
N GLY A 561 19.55 -11.20 19.46
CA GLY A 561 19.91 -11.69 18.14
C GLY A 561 18.75 -12.19 17.29
N ARG A 562 19.05 -13.15 16.41
CA ARG A 562 18.08 -13.73 15.45
C ARG A 562 17.42 -14.98 16.03
N VAL A 563 16.16 -15.17 15.68
CA VAL A 563 15.38 -16.36 16.03
C VAL A 563 14.51 -16.80 14.86
N ASP A 564 14.27 -18.10 14.75
CA ASP A 564 13.41 -18.69 13.76
C ASP A 564 11.95 -18.42 14.08
N LEU A 565 11.18 -17.96 13.08
CA LEU A 565 9.77 -17.64 13.24
C LEU A 565 8.88 -18.61 12.50
N ASN A 566 7.84 -19.02 13.21
CA ASN A 566 6.91 -20.04 12.80
C ASN A 566 5.47 -19.50 12.71
N TYR A 567 4.73 -20.04 11.76
CA TYR A 567 3.31 -19.82 11.61
C TYR A 567 2.56 -21.16 11.66
N TRP A 568 1.68 -21.30 12.65
CA TRP A 568 0.84 -22.47 12.73
C TRP A 568 -0.34 -22.33 11.77
N THR A 569 -0.49 -23.24 10.82
CA THR A 569 -1.63 -23.25 9.89
C THR A 569 -2.90 -23.75 10.58
N LEU A 570 -4.04 -23.44 10.02
CA LEU A 570 -5.35 -23.88 10.49
C LEU A 570 -5.58 -25.38 10.29
#